data_4f40ec68bb4bdb7be1aabaeeb16c78a7
#
_entry.id   4f40ec68bb4bdb7be1aabaeeb16c78a7
#
_cell.length_a   1.000
_cell.length_b   1.000
_cell.length_c   1.000
_cell.angle_alpha   90.00
_cell.angle_beta   90.00
_cell.angle_gamma   90.00
#
_symmetry.space_group_name_H-M   'P 1'
#
loop_
_entity.id
_entity.type
_entity.pdbx_description
1 polymer ?
#
loop_
_entity_poly.entity_id
_entity_poly.type
_entity_poly.pdbx_seq_one_letter_code
_entity_poly.pdbx_strand_id
1 'polypeptide(L)'
;LSGILIIPRRFIANKYNYCMPIINDSCEYSFANIKQLRHPIIENIPTSDIYIPNDVSIGGNQQGILLYGTNAVGKSSLIKAIGISVIMAQAGFFVPASDFEFKPYHSIFTRILGNDNLFKGLSTFAVEVLELKTILSCANKNSLVIGDEVCSGTEVESATSIIVASLKHLYKQNTSFIFATHYHEICDYSEIKEMEKIAIKHLSVSLNKETGKLEYNRILLNGQGDTFYGLTVAEAYKLPQKIIHDAYEIRNKYLHKRGIEDTNILNLKTSRYNSNKLVGGMCEKCGKNISTDVHHLQHQKNADKNGFIAGKIHKNSLAKFTF
;
A
#
# COMPACT_ATOMS: atom_id res chain seq x y z
N LEU A 1 37.80 -13.40 -21.76
CA LEU A 1 37.08 -13.35 -20.46
C LEU A 1 35.60 -13.04 -20.57
N SER A 2 35.14 -12.34 -21.65
CA SER A 2 33.71 -11.98 -21.83
C SER A 2 32.79 -13.17 -22.16
N GLY A 3 33.29 -14.20 -22.86
CA GLY A 3 32.49 -15.38 -23.25
C GLY A 3 32.13 -16.32 -22.12
N ILE A 4 32.98 -16.43 -21.08
CA ILE A 4 32.77 -17.37 -19.96
C ILE A 4 31.66 -16.89 -18.99
N LEU A 5 31.41 -15.59 -18.90
CA LEU A 5 30.39 -15.00 -18.04
C LEU A 5 28.99 -14.95 -18.69
N ILE A 6 28.90 -15.07 -20.02
CA ILE A 6 27.63 -14.99 -20.76
C ILE A 6 26.78 -16.28 -20.59
N ILE A 7 27.42 -17.44 -20.57
CA ILE A 7 26.72 -18.73 -20.47
C ILE A 7 25.99 -18.91 -19.14
N PRO A 8 26.62 -18.67 -17.96
CA PRO A 8 25.91 -18.73 -16.69
C PRO A 8 24.75 -17.70 -16.58
N ARG A 9 24.94 -16.49 -17.14
CA ARG A 9 23.90 -15.43 -17.13
C ARG A 9 22.68 -15.86 -17.92
N ARG A 10 22.84 -16.40 -19.13
CA ARG A 10 21.73 -16.93 -19.94
C ARG A 10 21.03 -18.11 -19.29
N PHE A 11 21.78 -18.99 -18.64
CA PHE A 11 21.19 -20.13 -17.94
C PHE A 11 20.27 -19.67 -16.80
N ILE A 12 20.73 -18.74 -15.96
CA ILE A 12 19.95 -18.15 -14.86
C ILE A 12 18.74 -17.40 -15.41
N ALA A 13 18.92 -16.58 -16.45
CA ALA A 13 17.84 -15.83 -17.07
C ALA A 13 16.73 -16.74 -17.60
N ASN A 14 17.10 -17.82 -18.28
CA ASN A 14 16.13 -18.80 -18.79
C ASN A 14 15.44 -19.56 -17.66
N LYS A 15 16.20 -19.95 -16.61
CA LYS A 15 15.66 -20.68 -15.46
C LYS A 15 14.61 -19.88 -14.70
N TYR A 16 14.83 -18.57 -14.53
CA TYR A 16 13.99 -17.69 -13.73
C TYR A 16 13.13 -16.71 -14.56
N ASN A 17 13.14 -16.85 -15.87
CA ASN A 17 12.37 -15.97 -16.77
C ASN A 17 12.72 -14.48 -16.60
N TYR A 18 14.02 -14.16 -16.59
CA TYR A 18 14.51 -12.78 -16.52
C TYR A 18 14.69 -12.22 -17.93
N CYS A 19 14.34 -10.94 -18.13
CA CYS A 19 14.53 -10.27 -19.42
C CYS A 19 15.89 -9.55 -19.49
N MET A 20 16.32 -9.29 -20.73
CA MET A 20 17.45 -8.41 -21.02
C MET A 20 16.97 -6.96 -20.98
N PRO A 21 17.56 -6.08 -20.14
CA PRO A 21 17.17 -4.67 -20.10
C PRO A 21 17.50 -3.95 -21.42
N ILE A 22 16.61 -3.03 -21.82
CA ILE A 22 16.76 -2.20 -23.01
C ILE A 22 17.11 -0.78 -22.56
N ILE A 23 18.24 -0.26 -23.02
CA ILE A 23 18.64 1.12 -22.80
C ILE A 23 17.96 2.02 -23.83
N ASN A 24 17.29 3.07 -23.33
CA ASN A 24 16.66 4.09 -24.16
C ASN A 24 17.14 5.49 -23.74
N ASP A 25 17.94 6.11 -24.58
CA ASP A 25 18.50 7.44 -24.36
C ASP A 25 17.67 8.59 -24.91
N SER A 26 16.44 8.33 -25.40
CA SER A 26 15.59 9.34 -26.01
C SER A 26 15.07 10.41 -25.04
N CYS A 27 15.05 10.13 -23.74
CA CYS A 27 14.61 11.06 -22.70
C CYS A 27 15.76 11.93 -22.18
N GLU A 28 15.46 13.15 -21.73
CA GLU A 28 16.44 14.04 -21.12
C GLU A 28 16.88 13.59 -19.71
N TYR A 29 15.97 12.96 -18.96
CA TYR A 29 16.14 12.49 -17.58
C TYR A 29 16.04 10.98 -17.49
N SER A 30 16.64 10.42 -16.43
CA SER A 30 16.63 8.98 -16.21
C SER A 30 15.25 8.48 -15.83
N PHE A 31 14.92 7.26 -16.28
CA PHE A 31 13.64 6.60 -16.02
C PHE A 31 13.80 5.09 -16.03
N ALA A 32 12.81 4.37 -15.51
CA ALA A 32 12.66 2.94 -15.64
C ALA A 32 11.18 2.57 -15.84
N ASN A 33 10.88 1.84 -16.91
CA ASN A 33 9.59 1.22 -17.21
C ASN A 33 9.76 -0.29 -17.09
N ILE A 34 9.05 -0.90 -16.15
CA ILE A 34 9.25 -2.29 -15.77
C ILE A 34 7.90 -3.02 -15.82
N LYS A 35 7.86 -4.15 -16.52
CA LYS A 35 6.69 -5.02 -16.56
C LYS A 35 6.94 -6.30 -15.78
N GLN A 36 5.93 -6.69 -14.99
CA GLN A 36 5.97 -7.92 -14.18
C GLN A 36 7.24 -8.00 -13.31
N LEU A 37 7.58 -6.89 -12.64
CA LEU A 37 8.71 -6.80 -11.73
C LEU A 37 8.57 -7.79 -10.58
N ARG A 38 9.62 -8.56 -10.32
CA ARG A 38 9.75 -9.46 -9.18
C ARG A 38 10.97 -9.10 -8.34
N HIS A 39 11.04 -9.63 -7.13
CA HIS A 39 12.20 -9.44 -6.27
C HIS A 39 13.14 -10.65 -6.41
N PRO A 40 14.39 -10.48 -6.91
CA PRO A 40 15.26 -11.60 -7.29
C PRO A 40 15.65 -12.53 -6.14
N ILE A 41 15.58 -12.06 -4.91
CA ILE A 41 15.87 -12.86 -3.73
C ILE A 41 14.58 -13.49 -3.19
N ILE A 42 13.52 -12.66 -2.97
CA ILE A 42 12.30 -13.13 -2.29
C ILE A 42 11.57 -14.19 -3.13
N GLU A 43 11.51 -14.05 -4.46
CA GLU A 43 10.86 -15.04 -5.33
C GLU A 43 11.51 -16.43 -5.28
N ASN A 44 12.76 -16.51 -4.81
CA ASN A 44 13.52 -17.75 -4.70
C ASN A 44 13.57 -18.33 -3.27
N ILE A 45 12.96 -17.66 -2.29
CA ILE A 45 12.84 -18.20 -0.95
C ILE A 45 11.73 -19.28 -0.96
N PRO A 46 12.03 -20.50 -0.49
CA PRO A 46 11.04 -21.59 -0.48
C PRO A 46 9.98 -21.30 0.60
N THR A 47 8.98 -20.50 0.26
CA THR A 47 7.80 -20.23 1.07
C THR A 47 6.56 -20.76 0.37
N SER A 48 5.45 -20.88 1.13
CA SER A 48 4.14 -21.24 0.56
C SER A 48 3.55 -20.15 -0.34
N ASP A 49 4.02 -18.90 -0.21
CA ASP A 49 3.48 -17.76 -0.92
C ASP A 49 4.20 -17.54 -2.25
N ILE A 50 3.43 -17.44 -3.32
CA ILE A 50 3.93 -17.06 -4.65
C ILE A 50 4.19 -15.55 -4.66
N TYR A 51 5.35 -15.13 -5.19
CA TYR A 51 5.63 -13.71 -5.39
C TYR A 51 4.70 -13.12 -6.46
N ILE A 52 4.00 -12.06 -6.12
CA ILE A 52 3.08 -11.37 -7.05
C ILE A 52 3.86 -10.30 -7.82
N PRO A 53 4.02 -10.44 -9.15
CA PRO A 53 4.72 -9.46 -9.97
C PRO A 53 3.88 -8.18 -10.16
N ASN A 54 4.55 -7.04 -10.33
CA ASN A 54 3.89 -5.75 -10.51
C ASN A 54 4.50 -4.94 -11.66
N ASP A 55 3.67 -4.15 -12.33
CA ASP A 55 4.11 -3.16 -13.33
C ASP A 55 4.47 -1.86 -12.65
N VAL A 56 5.65 -1.32 -12.93
CA VAL A 56 6.16 -0.08 -12.34
C VAL A 56 6.75 0.81 -13.41
N SER A 57 6.34 2.09 -13.42
CA SER A 57 7.00 3.14 -14.20
C SER A 57 7.45 4.24 -13.25
N ILE A 58 8.70 4.70 -13.38
CA ILE A 58 9.29 5.74 -12.54
C ILE A 58 10.25 6.59 -13.36
N GLY A 59 10.22 7.91 -13.19
CA GLY A 59 10.88 8.85 -14.07
C GLY A 59 10.07 9.14 -15.34
N GLY A 60 10.54 10.03 -16.17
CA GLY A 60 9.81 10.38 -17.39
C GLY A 60 8.45 11.03 -17.12
N ASN A 61 7.39 10.44 -17.65
CA ASN A 61 6.03 10.96 -17.50
C ASN A 61 5.48 10.75 -16.08
N GLN A 62 5.96 9.75 -15.35
CA GLN A 62 5.62 9.49 -13.95
C GLN A 62 6.87 9.65 -13.10
N GLN A 63 7.17 10.88 -12.72
CA GLN A 63 8.40 11.25 -12.03
C GLN A 63 8.54 10.59 -10.66
N GLY A 64 7.46 10.52 -9.88
CA GLY A 64 7.47 9.98 -8.53
C GLY A 64 6.32 9.04 -8.23
N ILE A 65 6.51 8.21 -7.22
CA ILE A 65 5.49 7.33 -6.65
C ILE A 65 5.42 7.55 -5.14
N LEU A 66 4.21 7.83 -4.63
CA LEU A 66 3.87 7.68 -3.23
C LEU A 66 3.18 6.34 -3.04
N LEU A 67 3.85 5.44 -2.31
CA LEU A 67 3.40 4.06 -2.11
C LEU A 67 2.80 3.90 -0.71
N TYR A 68 1.50 3.64 -0.67
CA TYR A 68 0.76 3.38 0.55
C TYR A 68 0.52 1.89 0.78
N GLY A 69 0.17 1.55 1.99
CA GLY A 69 -0.22 0.21 2.39
C GLY A 69 0.14 -0.07 3.85
N THR A 70 -0.51 -1.06 4.41
CA THR A 70 -0.26 -1.51 5.79
C THR A 70 1.14 -2.08 5.95
N ASN A 71 1.59 -2.19 7.20
CA ASN A 71 2.81 -2.95 7.48
C ASN A 71 2.64 -4.41 7.04
N ALA A 72 3.74 -5.02 6.60
CA ALA A 72 3.81 -6.38 6.06
C ALA A 72 3.12 -6.62 4.71
N VAL A 73 2.48 -5.63 4.06
CA VAL A 73 1.88 -5.83 2.73
C VAL A 73 2.91 -6.02 1.61
N GLY A 74 4.17 -5.61 1.85
CA GLY A 74 5.26 -5.77 0.90
C GLY A 74 5.78 -4.46 0.27
N LYS A 75 5.48 -3.28 0.83
CA LYS A 75 6.00 -1.98 0.37
C LYS A 75 7.52 -1.99 0.23
N SER A 76 8.20 -2.33 1.32
CA SER A 76 9.68 -2.41 1.36
C SER A 76 10.24 -3.42 0.36
N SER A 77 9.56 -4.54 0.15
CA SER A 77 9.96 -5.55 -0.84
C SER A 77 9.87 -5.00 -2.26
N LEU A 78 8.78 -4.29 -2.60
CA LEU A 78 8.59 -3.72 -3.93
C LEU A 78 9.63 -2.63 -4.22
N ILE A 79 9.85 -1.68 -3.30
CA ILE A 79 10.82 -0.59 -3.52
C ILE A 79 12.26 -1.12 -3.61
N LYS A 80 12.62 -2.16 -2.82
CA LYS A 80 13.92 -2.84 -2.93
C LYS A 80 14.04 -3.58 -4.26
N ALA A 81 12.98 -4.23 -4.75
CA ALA A 81 12.99 -4.88 -6.06
C ALA A 81 13.30 -3.89 -7.18
N ILE A 82 12.72 -2.68 -7.15
CA ILE A 82 13.01 -1.62 -8.12
C ILE A 82 14.50 -1.25 -8.07
N GLY A 83 15.02 -0.93 -6.90
CA GLY A 83 16.42 -0.52 -6.73
C GLY A 83 17.42 -1.60 -7.19
N ILE A 84 17.20 -2.84 -6.75
CA ILE A 84 18.05 -3.98 -7.13
C ILE A 84 17.99 -4.22 -8.65
N SER A 85 16.81 -4.18 -9.26
CA SER A 85 16.66 -4.40 -10.71
C SER A 85 17.32 -3.31 -11.54
N VAL A 86 17.26 -2.04 -11.10
CA VAL A 86 18.00 -0.94 -11.75
C VAL A 86 19.52 -1.17 -11.65
N ILE A 87 20.04 -1.58 -10.49
CA ILE A 87 21.45 -1.90 -10.31
C ILE A 87 21.86 -3.08 -11.22
N MET A 88 21.06 -4.14 -11.27
CA MET A 88 21.30 -5.29 -12.13
C MET A 88 21.33 -4.88 -13.61
N ALA A 89 20.35 -4.06 -14.05
CA ALA A 89 20.27 -3.56 -15.42
C ALA A 89 21.51 -2.74 -15.80
N GLN A 90 21.95 -1.81 -14.95
CA GLN A 90 23.13 -0.98 -15.16
C GLN A 90 24.45 -1.78 -15.14
N ALA A 91 24.49 -2.87 -14.40
CA ALA A 91 25.61 -3.80 -14.40
C ALA A 91 25.61 -4.76 -15.61
N GLY A 92 24.63 -4.66 -16.52
CA GLY A 92 24.50 -5.50 -17.70
C GLY A 92 24.01 -6.93 -17.39
N PHE A 93 23.29 -7.11 -16.30
CA PHE A 93 22.63 -8.38 -15.97
C PHE A 93 21.20 -8.43 -16.53
N PHE A 94 20.69 -9.64 -16.71
CA PHE A 94 19.26 -9.87 -16.86
C PHE A 94 18.54 -9.50 -15.56
N VAL A 95 17.30 -9.02 -15.66
CA VAL A 95 16.50 -8.52 -14.56
C VAL A 95 15.24 -9.33 -14.33
N PRO A 96 14.74 -9.43 -13.08
CA PRO A 96 13.56 -10.22 -12.72
C PRO A 96 12.25 -9.54 -13.17
N ALA A 97 12.07 -9.39 -14.47
CA ALA A 97 10.94 -8.74 -15.10
C ALA A 97 10.63 -9.41 -16.45
N SER A 98 9.44 -9.18 -17.02
CA SER A 98 9.12 -9.62 -18.37
C SER A 98 9.61 -8.63 -19.42
N ASP A 99 9.64 -7.33 -19.07
CA ASP A 99 10.18 -6.25 -19.89
C ASP A 99 10.77 -5.17 -19.00
N PHE A 100 11.89 -4.57 -19.42
CA PHE A 100 12.61 -3.55 -18.67
C PHE A 100 13.28 -2.57 -19.64
N GLU A 101 12.70 -1.39 -19.75
CA GLU A 101 13.23 -0.29 -20.53
C GLU A 101 13.67 0.84 -19.58
N PHE A 102 14.88 1.37 -19.78
CA PHE A 102 15.39 2.39 -18.88
C PHE A 102 16.44 3.30 -19.53
N LYS A 103 16.55 4.51 -18.96
CA LYS A 103 17.75 5.35 -19.11
C LYS A 103 18.57 5.26 -17.83
N PRO A 104 19.89 4.97 -17.91
CA PRO A 104 20.72 4.77 -16.73
C PRO A 104 20.66 5.94 -15.74
N TYR A 105 20.62 5.62 -14.46
CA TYR A 105 20.73 6.57 -13.36
C TYR A 105 22.21 6.77 -13.00
N HIS A 106 22.62 8.03 -12.78
CA HIS A 106 23.97 8.34 -12.33
C HIS A 106 24.14 8.09 -10.82
N SER A 107 23.05 8.23 -10.06
CA SER A 107 23.06 8.05 -8.62
C SER A 107 21.78 7.35 -8.15
N ILE A 108 21.93 6.46 -7.19
CA ILE A 108 20.80 5.81 -6.50
C ILE A 108 20.96 6.12 -5.01
N PHE A 109 20.00 6.83 -4.44
CA PHE A 109 19.96 7.15 -3.03
C PHE A 109 18.89 6.30 -2.36
N THR A 110 19.23 5.72 -1.22
CA THR A 110 18.28 4.93 -0.45
C THR A 110 18.20 5.43 0.98
N ARG A 111 16.98 5.64 1.47
CA ARG A 111 16.66 5.75 2.88
C ARG A 111 15.66 4.67 3.21
N ILE A 112 16.19 3.52 3.56
CA ILE A 112 15.43 2.34 3.96
C ILE A 112 15.73 2.11 5.42
N LEU A 113 14.69 1.88 6.25
CA LEU A 113 14.84 1.61 7.68
C LEU A 113 15.96 0.58 7.90
N GLY A 114 17.01 1.01 8.56
CA GLY A 114 18.16 0.20 8.94
C GLY A 114 18.31 0.22 10.46
N ASN A 115 19.14 -0.65 10.99
CA ASN A 115 19.44 -0.69 12.42
C ASN A 115 19.96 0.67 12.90
N ASP A 116 19.40 1.14 14.01
CA ASP A 116 19.86 2.35 14.69
C ASP A 116 21.36 2.31 14.90
N ASN A 117 22.04 3.37 14.49
CA ASN A 117 23.47 3.48 14.67
C ASN A 117 23.76 3.97 16.11
N LEU A 118 23.52 3.09 17.07
CA LEU A 118 23.71 3.32 18.52
C LEU A 118 25.13 3.86 18.87
N PHE A 119 26.08 3.65 17.99
CA PHE A 119 27.48 4.07 18.20
C PHE A 119 27.73 5.57 18.04
N LYS A 120 26.82 6.33 17.41
CA LYS A 120 27.03 7.77 17.18
C LYS A 120 26.38 8.69 18.20
N GLY A 121 25.59 8.16 19.16
CA GLY A 121 24.90 8.95 20.17
C GLY A 121 23.88 9.95 19.60
N LEU A 122 23.50 9.80 18.33
CA LEU A 122 22.46 10.59 17.67
C LEU A 122 21.14 9.87 17.78
N SER A 123 20.03 10.63 17.93
CA SER A 123 18.70 10.06 17.82
C SER A 123 18.47 9.53 16.40
N THR A 124 17.62 8.49 16.26
CA THR A 124 17.23 7.92 14.97
C THR A 124 16.80 9.01 13.98
N PHE A 125 16.00 9.97 14.45
CA PHE A 125 15.53 11.07 13.64
C PHE A 125 16.67 12.00 13.16
N ALA A 126 17.67 12.30 14.01
CA ALA A 126 18.80 13.12 13.59
C ALA A 126 19.63 12.45 12.46
N VAL A 127 19.78 11.13 12.51
CA VAL A 127 20.41 10.35 11.43
C VAL A 127 19.58 10.45 10.14
N GLU A 128 18.26 10.28 10.24
CA GLU A 128 17.35 10.42 9.10
C GLU A 128 17.47 11.78 8.43
N VAL A 129 17.48 12.86 9.21
CA VAL A 129 17.62 14.23 8.69
C VAL A 129 18.96 14.45 7.99
N LEU A 130 20.06 13.92 8.53
CA LEU A 130 21.38 14.03 7.90
C LEU A 130 21.46 13.28 6.55
N GLU A 131 20.87 12.09 6.48
CA GLU A 131 20.78 11.31 5.24
C GLU A 131 19.88 12.02 4.23
N LEU A 132 18.71 12.51 4.65
CA LEU A 132 17.80 13.28 3.81
C LEU A 132 18.46 14.55 3.29
N LYS A 133 19.21 15.29 4.13
CA LYS A 133 20.03 16.44 3.71
C LYS A 133 20.98 16.09 2.59
N THR A 134 21.69 14.96 2.70
CA THR A 134 22.61 14.50 1.66
C THR A 134 21.89 14.18 0.36
N ILE A 135 20.76 13.48 0.43
CA ILE A 135 19.92 13.15 -0.72
C ILE A 135 19.46 14.44 -1.42
N LEU A 136 18.86 15.36 -0.68
CA LEU A 136 18.31 16.60 -1.25
C LEU A 136 19.37 17.51 -1.84
N SER A 137 20.63 17.46 -1.32
CA SER A 137 21.74 18.26 -1.84
C SER A 137 22.38 17.68 -3.12
N CYS A 138 22.29 16.35 -3.32
CA CYS A 138 23.00 15.65 -4.40
C CYS A 138 22.10 15.12 -5.50
N ALA A 139 20.79 14.94 -5.21
CA ALA A 139 19.84 14.40 -6.17
C ALA A 139 19.59 15.38 -7.33
N ASN A 140 19.45 14.84 -8.53
CA ASN A 140 19.20 15.58 -9.76
C ASN A 140 18.34 14.75 -10.73
N LYS A 141 18.11 15.25 -11.95
CA LYS A 141 17.29 14.61 -12.98
C LYS A 141 17.74 13.19 -13.41
N ASN A 142 18.97 12.81 -13.10
CA ASN A 142 19.52 11.47 -13.36
C ASN A 142 19.71 10.66 -12.08
N SER A 143 18.99 10.99 -11.02
CA SER A 143 19.01 10.28 -9.75
C SER A 143 17.74 9.52 -9.50
N LEU A 144 17.85 8.35 -8.83
CA LEU A 144 16.74 7.60 -8.27
C LEU A 144 16.80 7.68 -6.75
N VAL A 145 15.73 8.17 -6.13
CA VAL A 145 15.60 8.24 -4.67
C VAL A 145 14.57 7.22 -4.19
N ILE A 146 14.97 6.36 -3.26
CA ILE A 146 14.14 5.32 -2.67
C ILE A 146 14.01 5.59 -1.18
N GLY A 147 12.80 5.93 -0.71
CA GLY A 147 12.49 6.19 0.69
C GLY A 147 11.49 5.16 1.26
N ASP A 148 11.79 4.61 2.43
CA ASP A 148 10.92 3.69 3.16
C ASP A 148 10.65 4.25 4.56
N GLU A 149 9.41 4.68 4.80
CA GLU A 149 8.94 5.26 6.07
C GLU A 149 9.85 6.40 6.59
N VAL A 150 10.22 7.32 5.70
CA VAL A 150 11.10 8.45 6.01
C VAL A 150 10.46 9.35 7.07
N CYS A 151 11.29 9.88 7.98
CA CYS A 151 10.88 10.73 9.12
C CYS A 151 9.96 10.03 10.13
N SER A 152 10.03 8.71 10.25
CA SER A 152 9.22 7.97 11.24
C SER A 152 9.67 8.20 12.70
N GLY A 153 10.80 8.81 12.91
CA GLY A 153 11.39 9.06 14.25
C GLY A 153 10.95 10.34 14.94
N THR A 154 9.94 11.08 14.41
CA THR A 154 9.43 12.33 15.00
C THR A 154 7.90 12.38 14.99
N GLU A 155 7.32 13.47 15.52
CA GLU A 155 5.86 13.69 15.51
C GLU A 155 5.32 13.82 14.09
N VAL A 156 4.06 13.42 13.89
CA VAL A 156 3.41 13.24 12.59
C VAL A 156 3.39 14.55 11.78
N GLU A 157 3.09 15.69 12.41
CA GLU A 157 2.98 16.99 11.77
C GLU A 157 4.32 17.46 11.19
N SER A 158 5.42 17.29 11.94
CA SER A 158 6.78 17.60 11.45
C SER A 158 7.21 16.60 10.36
N ALA A 159 6.95 15.32 10.56
CA ALA A 159 7.29 14.27 9.60
C ALA A 159 6.64 14.53 8.24
N THR A 160 5.32 14.72 8.20
CA THR A 160 4.56 14.96 6.98
C THR A 160 4.99 16.25 6.28
N SER A 161 5.22 17.32 7.05
CA SER A 161 5.69 18.60 6.50
C SER A 161 7.08 18.48 5.84
N ILE A 162 8.02 17.78 6.48
CA ILE A 162 9.36 17.54 5.94
C ILE A 162 9.29 16.67 4.69
N ILE A 163 8.47 15.61 4.71
CA ILE A 163 8.29 14.72 3.55
C ILE A 163 7.74 15.51 2.37
N VAL A 164 6.64 16.26 2.54
CA VAL A 164 6.02 17.05 1.47
C VAL A 164 6.98 18.08 0.90
N ALA A 165 7.72 18.81 1.75
CA ALA A 165 8.72 19.77 1.30
C ALA A 165 9.87 19.09 0.53
N SER A 166 10.31 17.90 0.96
CA SER A 166 11.33 17.10 0.29
C SER A 166 10.86 16.60 -1.08
N LEU A 167 9.62 16.10 -1.16
CA LEU A 167 9.02 15.67 -2.42
C LEU A 167 8.90 16.83 -3.41
N LYS A 168 8.48 18.01 -2.93
CA LYS A 168 8.41 19.24 -3.74
C LYS A 168 9.77 19.65 -4.27
N HIS A 169 10.82 19.51 -3.47
CA HIS A 169 12.20 19.77 -3.90
C HIS A 169 12.64 18.79 -4.99
N LEU A 170 12.51 17.46 -4.75
CA LEU A 170 12.87 16.43 -5.72
C LEU A 170 12.07 16.57 -7.02
N TYR A 171 10.79 16.92 -6.93
CA TYR A 171 9.92 17.15 -8.08
C TYR A 171 10.45 18.30 -8.96
N LYS A 172 10.85 19.41 -8.36
CA LYS A 172 11.43 20.56 -9.07
C LYS A 172 12.76 20.22 -9.75
N GLN A 173 13.53 19.29 -9.19
CA GLN A 173 14.80 18.81 -9.75
C GLN A 173 14.63 17.76 -10.85
N ASN A 174 13.40 17.41 -11.22
CA ASN A 174 13.09 16.29 -12.13
C ASN A 174 13.71 14.96 -11.69
N THR A 175 13.91 14.76 -10.39
CA THR A 175 14.45 13.53 -9.81
C THR A 175 13.40 12.43 -9.83
N SER A 176 13.79 11.21 -10.19
CA SER A 176 12.93 10.03 -10.03
C SER A 176 12.89 9.59 -8.58
N PHE A 177 11.72 9.36 -8.01
CA PHE A 177 11.62 8.94 -6.60
C PHE A 177 10.45 8.00 -6.32
N ILE A 178 10.63 7.12 -5.34
CA ILE A 178 9.57 6.32 -4.74
C ILE A 178 9.66 6.40 -3.22
N PHE A 179 8.58 6.82 -2.58
CA PHE A 179 8.48 6.90 -1.13
C PHE A 179 7.34 6.02 -0.64
N ALA A 180 7.68 5.02 0.17
CA ALA A 180 6.70 4.26 0.92
C ALA A 180 6.38 4.97 2.23
N THR A 181 5.10 5.13 2.54
CA THR A 181 4.64 5.83 3.75
C THR A 181 3.32 5.24 4.25
N HIS A 182 3.04 5.44 5.52
CA HIS A 182 1.74 5.18 6.15
C HIS A 182 0.98 6.47 6.50
N TYR A 183 1.55 7.64 6.23
CA TYR A 183 0.92 8.94 6.47
C TYR A 183 -0.07 9.27 5.35
N HIS A 184 -1.33 8.85 5.49
CA HIS A 184 -2.35 9.02 4.46
C HIS A 184 -2.71 10.49 4.23
N GLU A 185 -2.61 11.34 5.24
CA GLU A 185 -2.89 12.77 5.16
C GLU A 185 -2.00 13.52 4.15
N ILE A 186 -0.83 12.98 3.78
CA ILE A 186 0.05 13.59 2.78
C ILE A 186 -0.67 13.81 1.44
N CYS A 187 -1.60 12.94 1.06
CA CYS A 187 -2.37 13.08 -0.19
C CYS A 187 -3.32 14.28 -0.19
N ASP A 188 -3.66 14.80 0.97
CA ASP A 188 -4.58 15.94 1.10
C ASP A 188 -3.89 17.29 0.98
N TYR A 189 -2.57 17.34 1.09
CA TYR A 189 -1.78 18.55 0.90
C TYR A 189 -1.93 19.09 -0.52
N SER A 190 -2.17 20.39 -0.66
CA SER A 190 -2.27 21.07 -1.96
C SER A 190 -1.01 20.88 -2.81
N GLU A 191 0.16 20.91 -2.17
CA GLU A 191 1.46 20.72 -2.79
C GLU A 191 1.58 19.36 -3.49
N ILE A 192 1.00 18.30 -2.93
CA ILE A 192 1.00 16.97 -3.56
C ILE A 192 0.02 16.92 -4.74
N LYS A 193 -1.18 17.53 -4.58
CA LYS A 193 -2.20 17.58 -5.62
C LYS A 193 -1.75 18.38 -6.84
N GLU A 194 -0.88 19.38 -6.65
CA GLU A 194 -0.30 20.20 -7.72
C GLU A 194 0.80 19.48 -8.51
N MET A 195 1.36 18.39 -7.98
CA MET A 195 2.44 17.62 -8.63
C MET A 195 1.86 16.52 -9.54
N GLU A 196 1.42 16.90 -10.75
CA GLU A 196 0.72 16.03 -11.71
C GLU A 196 1.48 14.74 -12.10
N LYS A 197 2.81 14.76 -12.01
CA LYS A 197 3.67 13.61 -12.36
C LYS A 197 3.95 12.68 -11.17
N ILE A 198 3.27 12.85 -10.04
CA ILE A 198 3.34 11.92 -8.92
C ILE A 198 2.16 10.96 -8.99
N ALA A 199 2.45 9.67 -9.01
CA ALA A 199 1.43 8.65 -8.88
C ALA A 199 1.26 8.26 -7.41
N ILE A 200 0.03 8.33 -6.93
CA ILE A 200 -0.36 7.78 -5.63
C ILE A 200 -0.78 6.33 -5.87
N LYS A 201 -0.12 5.40 -5.20
CA LYS A 201 -0.36 3.96 -5.38
C LYS A 201 -0.40 3.24 -4.03
N HIS A 202 -1.05 2.08 -4.02
CA HIS A 202 -1.07 1.20 -2.86
C HIS A 202 -0.95 -0.27 -3.26
N LEU A 203 -0.51 -1.10 -2.32
CA LEU A 203 -0.54 -2.56 -2.47
C LEU A 203 -1.84 -3.09 -1.88
N SER A 204 -2.58 -3.87 -2.67
CA SER A 204 -3.90 -4.35 -2.32
C SER A 204 -3.87 -5.41 -1.22
N VAL A 205 -4.86 -5.30 -0.34
CA VAL A 205 -5.18 -6.27 0.72
C VAL A 205 -6.68 -6.50 0.68
N SER A 206 -7.13 -7.72 0.88
CA SER A 206 -8.54 -8.05 1.01
C SER A 206 -8.82 -8.79 2.31
N LEU A 207 -10.01 -8.62 2.85
CA LEU A 207 -10.49 -9.41 3.98
C LEU A 207 -11.30 -10.59 3.45
N ASN A 208 -10.83 -11.81 3.69
CA ASN A 208 -11.61 -13.00 3.42
C ASN A 208 -12.76 -13.08 4.43
N LYS A 209 -13.98 -12.86 3.96
CA LYS A 209 -15.18 -12.79 4.81
C LYS A 209 -15.55 -14.15 5.45
N GLU A 210 -15.14 -15.25 4.84
CA GLU A 210 -15.43 -16.60 5.35
C GLU A 210 -14.48 -17.00 6.47
N THR A 211 -13.21 -16.70 6.30
CA THR A 211 -12.16 -17.08 7.27
C THR A 211 -11.84 -15.98 8.27
N GLY A 212 -12.26 -14.73 8.03
CA GLY A 212 -11.91 -13.55 8.80
C GLY A 212 -10.42 -13.18 8.71
N LYS A 213 -9.68 -13.75 7.75
CA LYS A 213 -8.25 -13.50 7.58
C LYS A 213 -8.00 -12.43 6.53
N LEU A 214 -6.92 -11.66 6.73
CA LEU A 214 -6.41 -10.75 5.71
C LEU A 214 -5.63 -11.53 4.66
N GLU A 215 -5.96 -11.29 3.40
CA GLU A 215 -5.25 -11.78 2.24
C GLU A 215 -4.47 -10.64 1.61
N TYR A 216 -3.17 -10.76 1.60
CA TYR A 216 -2.26 -9.79 1.02
C TYR A 216 -2.10 -10.09 -0.48
N ASN A 217 -2.98 -9.52 -1.30
CA ASN A 217 -2.96 -9.72 -2.77
C ASN A 217 -1.72 -9.08 -3.41
N ARG A 218 -1.15 -8.05 -2.77
CA ARG A 218 0.12 -7.41 -3.17
C ARG A 218 0.13 -6.86 -4.60
N ILE A 219 -1.04 -6.56 -5.16
CA ILE A 219 -1.17 -5.96 -6.49
C ILE A 219 -1.07 -4.44 -6.33
N LEU A 220 -0.22 -3.81 -7.14
CA LEU A 220 -0.02 -2.37 -7.15
C LEU A 220 -1.18 -1.67 -7.88
N LEU A 221 -2.00 -0.95 -7.13
CA LEU A 221 -3.17 -0.23 -7.62
C LEU A 221 -2.99 1.27 -7.47
N ASN A 222 -3.77 2.05 -8.24
CA ASN A 222 -3.81 3.50 -8.12
C ASN A 222 -4.63 3.94 -6.89
N GLY A 223 -4.27 5.10 -6.31
CA GLY A 223 -4.91 5.66 -5.13
C GLY A 223 -4.25 5.25 -3.83
N GLN A 224 -4.76 5.79 -2.71
CA GLN A 224 -4.21 5.57 -1.36
C GLN A 224 -4.52 4.18 -0.79
N GLY A 225 -5.53 3.50 -1.33
CA GLY A 225 -6.11 2.31 -0.70
C GLY A 225 -6.93 2.65 0.55
N ASP A 226 -7.38 1.62 1.26
CA ASP A 226 -8.13 1.80 2.50
C ASP A 226 -7.22 2.27 3.64
N THR A 227 -7.70 3.23 4.43
CA THR A 227 -6.94 3.87 5.51
C THR A 227 -6.98 3.13 6.85
N PHE A 228 -7.82 2.12 7.00
CA PHE A 228 -8.21 1.57 8.32
C PHE A 228 -7.88 0.10 8.56
N TYR A 229 -6.74 -0.34 8.07
CA TYR A 229 -6.34 -1.75 8.26
C TYR A 229 -5.93 -2.10 9.72
N GLY A 230 -5.49 -1.14 10.53
CA GLY A 230 -4.95 -1.42 11.86
C GLY A 230 -5.93 -2.18 12.77
N LEU A 231 -7.17 -1.71 12.87
CA LEU A 231 -8.21 -2.38 13.67
C LEU A 231 -8.66 -3.69 13.01
N THR A 232 -8.76 -3.73 11.68
CA THR A 232 -9.07 -4.97 10.94
C THR A 232 -7.99 -6.03 11.14
N VAL A 233 -6.72 -5.63 11.18
CA VAL A 233 -5.60 -6.51 11.52
C VAL A 233 -5.75 -7.03 12.95
N ALA A 234 -6.01 -6.14 13.92
CA ALA A 234 -6.19 -6.52 15.33
C ALA A 234 -7.36 -7.51 15.51
N GLU A 235 -8.45 -7.31 14.76
CA GLU A 235 -9.60 -8.22 14.73
C GLU A 235 -9.23 -9.57 14.10
N ALA A 236 -8.54 -9.58 12.97
CA ALA A 236 -8.07 -10.80 12.31
C ALA A 236 -7.12 -11.62 13.18
N TYR A 237 -6.28 -10.95 14.01
CA TYR A 237 -5.43 -11.60 15.02
C TYR A 237 -6.16 -11.90 16.34
N LYS A 238 -7.51 -11.79 16.34
CA LYS A 238 -8.37 -12.17 17.47
C LYS A 238 -8.06 -11.43 18.77
N LEU A 239 -7.76 -10.12 18.69
CA LEU A 239 -7.75 -9.29 19.88
C LEU A 239 -9.14 -9.38 20.57
N PRO A 240 -9.24 -9.35 21.91
CA PRO A 240 -10.53 -9.49 22.59
C PRO A 240 -11.60 -8.54 22.01
N GLN A 241 -12.77 -9.07 21.69
CA GLN A 241 -13.84 -8.34 20.99
C GLN A 241 -14.25 -7.04 21.70
N LYS A 242 -14.21 -7.03 23.04
CA LYS A 242 -14.48 -5.82 23.82
C LYS A 242 -13.48 -4.70 23.49
N ILE A 243 -12.17 -5.04 23.41
CA ILE A 243 -11.12 -4.07 23.08
C ILE A 243 -11.30 -3.56 21.66
N ILE A 244 -11.62 -4.45 20.71
CA ILE A 244 -11.90 -4.08 19.32
C ILE A 244 -13.09 -3.11 19.25
N HIS A 245 -14.18 -3.45 19.93
CA HIS A 245 -15.37 -2.59 19.97
C HIS A 245 -15.05 -1.20 20.53
N ASP A 246 -14.43 -1.16 21.71
CA ASP A 246 -14.04 0.10 22.36
C ASP A 246 -13.10 0.93 21.46
N ALA A 247 -12.15 0.26 20.75
CA ALA A 247 -11.24 0.93 19.82
C ALA A 247 -11.96 1.54 18.63
N TYR A 248 -12.96 0.86 18.05
CA TYR A 248 -13.80 1.42 16.98
C TYR A 248 -14.61 2.63 17.48
N GLU A 249 -15.20 2.55 18.68
CA GLU A 249 -15.93 3.67 19.28
C GLU A 249 -15.03 4.89 19.52
N ILE A 250 -13.85 4.67 20.14
CA ILE A 250 -12.86 5.71 20.39
C ILE A 250 -12.44 6.36 19.07
N ARG A 251 -12.05 5.55 18.07
CA ARG A 251 -11.66 6.05 16.74
C ARG A 251 -12.75 6.94 16.14
N ASN A 252 -13.99 6.45 16.08
CA ASN A 252 -15.11 7.19 15.48
C ASN A 252 -15.36 8.52 16.21
N LYS A 253 -15.30 8.52 17.54
CA LYS A 253 -15.44 9.73 18.35
C LYS A 253 -14.41 10.83 18.02
N TYR A 254 -13.16 10.43 17.73
CA TYR A 254 -12.07 11.38 17.48
C TYR A 254 -11.91 11.75 16.00
N LEU A 255 -12.31 10.89 15.07
CA LEU A 255 -12.37 11.22 13.64
C LEU A 255 -13.39 12.32 13.37
N HIS A 256 -14.59 12.22 13.92
CA HIS A 256 -15.62 13.27 13.81
C HIS A 256 -15.16 14.64 14.34
N LYS A 257 -14.27 14.67 15.35
CA LYS A 257 -13.70 15.94 15.87
C LYS A 257 -12.70 16.59 14.91
N ARG A 258 -12.08 15.81 14.00
CA ARG A 258 -11.11 16.32 13.01
C ARG A 258 -11.77 16.76 11.69
N GLY A 259 -13.11 16.69 11.58
CA GLY A 259 -13.84 17.08 10.35
C GLY A 259 -13.60 16.16 9.16
N ILE A 260 -13.03 14.96 9.40
CA ILE A 260 -12.85 13.95 8.37
C ILE A 260 -14.18 13.18 8.27
N GLU A 261 -15.02 13.57 7.32
CA GLU A 261 -16.16 12.76 6.92
C GLU A 261 -15.66 11.56 6.11
N ASP A 262 -15.47 10.45 6.80
CA ASP A 262 -15.11 9.18 6.18
C ASP A 262 -16.37 8.59 5.55
N THR A 263 -16.53 8.82 4.25
CA THR A 263 -17.67 8.32 3.46
C THR A 263 -17.70 6.79 3.36
N ASN A 264 -16.67 6.09 3.82
CA ASN A 264 -16.54 4.64 3.78
C ASN A 264 -16.64 3.93 5.14
N ILE A 265 -16.75 4.65 6.25
CA ILE A 265 -17.04 4.01 7.53
C ILE A 265 -18.53 3.76 7.59
N LEU A 266 -18.91 2.55 7.25
CA LEU A 266 -20.22 2.03 7.55
C LEU A 266 -20.48 2.24 9.04
N ASN A 267 -21.34 3.20 9.41
CA ASN A 267 -21.93 3.31 10.73
C ASN A 267 -22.85 2.11 10.94
N LEU A 268 -22.24 0.93 11.01
CA LEU A 268 -22.94 -0.33 11.19
C LEU A 268 -23.47 -0.37 12.61
N LYS A 269 -24.72 0.02 12.80
CA LYS A 269 -25.44 -0.14 14.06
C LYS A 269 -26.13 -1.50 14.05
N THR A 270 -26.10 -2.21 15.16
CA THR A 270 -26.93 -3.40 15.31
C THR A 270 -28.40 -3.00 15.18
N SER A 271 -29.16 -3.76 14.40
CA SER A 271 -30.58 -3.51 14.24
C SER A 271 -31.32 -3.80 15.55
N ARG A 272 -32.38 -3.02 15.84
CA ARG A 272 -33.26 -3.24 16.99
C ARG A 272 -33.92 -4.63 16.97
N TYR A 273 -34.06 -5.21 15.81
CA TYR A 273 -34.84 -6.42 15.60
C TYR A 273 -34.03 -7.67 15.35
N ASN A 274 -32.74 -7.52 15.00
CA ASN A 274 -31.87 -8.65 14.76
C ASN A 274 -30.40 -8.26 15.01
N SER A 275 -29.81 -8.72 16.12
CA SER A 275 -28.44 -8.43 16.51
C SER A 275 -27.38 -8.96 15.53
N ASN A 276 -27.74 -9.89 14.66
CA ASN A 276 -26.85 -10.42 13.61
C ASN A 276 -26.88 -9.61 12.32
N LYS A 277 -27.75 -8.59 12.23
CA LYS A 277 -27.87 -7.69 11.08
C LYS A 277 -27.49 -6.28 11.49
N LEU A 278 -26.61 -5.70 10.73
CA LEU A 278 -26.12 -4.34 10.91
C LEU A 278 -26.83 -3.41 9.91
N VAL A 279 -27.21 -2.21 10.34
CA VAL A 279 -27.70 -1.12 9.49
C VAL A 279 -26.58 -0.11 9.27
N GLY A 280 -26.63 0.62 8.16
CA GLY A 280 -25.58 1.56 7.75
C GLY A 280 -24.74 1.05 6.56
N GLY A 281 -24.98 -0.19 6.11
CA GLY A 281 -24.42 -0.72 4.86
C GLY A 281 -25.29 -0.44 3.64
N MET A 282 -24.84 -0.85 2.47
CA MET A 282 -25.62 -0.73 1.23
C MET A 282 -26.91 -1.53 1.34
N CYS A 283 -28.01 -0.94 0.92
CA CYS A 283 -29.33 -1.59 0.92
C CYS A 283 -29.33 -2.85 0.05
N GLU A 284 -29.62 -4.02 0.64
CA GLU A 284 -29.67 -5.30 -0.08
C GLU A 284 -30.75 -5.34 -1.19
N LYS A 285 -31.70 -4.41 -1.17
CA LYS A 285 -32.78 -4.35 -2.15
C LYS A 285 -32.45 -3.49 -3.36
N CYS A 286 -31.88 -2.31 -3.17
CA CYS A 286 -31.62 -1.37 -4.28
C CYS A 286 -30.15 -1.29 -4.68
N GLY A 287 -29.20 -1.68 -3.82
CA GLY A 287 -27.76 -1.62 -4.07
C GLY A 287 -27.19 -0.20 -4.23
N LYS A 288 -27.98 0.86 -3.94
CA LYS A 288 -27.59 2.26 -4.18
C LYS A 288 -27.59 3.12 -2.91
N ASN A 289 -28.51 2.90 -2.00
CA ASN A 289 -28.70 3.72 -0.81
C ASN A 289 -28.14 3.02 0.43
N ILE A 290 -27.76 3.81 1.44
CA ILE A 290 -27.37 3.29 2.76
C ILE A 290 -28.62 2.80 3.49
N SER A 291 -28.55 1.60 4.09
CA SER A 291 -29.65 1.03 4.85
C SER A 291 -29.78 1.69 6.21
N THR A 292 -30.98 2.12 6.56
CA THR A 292 -31.30 2.76 7.86
C THR A 292 -32.00 1.82 8.82
N ASP A 293 -32.63 0.75 8.32
CA ASP A 293 -33.37 -0.21 9.13
C ASP A 293 -33.34 -1.63 8.51
N VAL A 294 -33.79 -2.62 9.28
CA VAL A 294 -33.90 -4.02 8.86
C VAL A 294 -35.38 -4.39 8.73
N HIS A 295 -35.76 -4.81 7.55
CA HIS A 295 -37.11 -5.24 7.26
C HIS A 295 -37.23 -6.76 7.25
N HIS A 296 -38.22 -7.30 7.97
CA HIS A 296 -38.53 -8.71 7.93
C HIS A 296 -39.54 -9.01 6.81
N LEU A 297 -39.19 -9.95 5.92
CA LEU A 297 -40.03 -10.34 4.79
C LEU A 297 -41.33 -11.00 5.21
N GLN A 298 -41.37 -11.57 6.44
CA GLN A 298 -42.59 -12.09 7.06
C GLN A 298 -42.65 -11.61 8.51
N HIS A 299 -43.87 -11.36 9.02
CA HIS A 299 -44.06 -10.89 10.39
C HIS A 299 -43.57 -11.92 11.40
N GLN A 300 -42.71 -11.51 12.33
CA GLN A 300 -42.17 -12.36 13.41
C GLN A 300 -43.23 -12.95 14.32
N LYS A 301 -44.38 -12.28 14.46
CA LYS A 301 -45.52 -12.79 15.24
C LYS A 301 -46.16 -14.07 14.66
N ASN A 302 -45.81 -14.45 13.44
CA ASN A 302 -46.24 -15.70 12.82
C ASN A 302 -45.30 -16.88 13.15
N ALA A 303 -44.27 -16.65 13.98
CA ALA A 303 -43.37 -17.71 14.43
C ALA A 303 -44.00 -18.51 15.59
N ASP A 304 -43.72 -19.82 15.60
CA ASP A 304 -44.06 -20.71 16.69
C ASP A 304 -43.23 -20.44 17.97
N LYS A 305 -43.49 -21.20 19.02
CA LYS A 305 -42.77 -21.07 20.30
C LYS A 305 -41.25 -21.28 20.19
N ASN A 306 -40.80 -21.98 19.16
CA ASN A 306 -39.39 -22.24 18.88
C ASN A 306 -38.77 -21.22 17.90
N GLY A 307 -39.57 -20.24 17.45
CA GLY A 307 -39.11 -19.16 16.55
C GLY A 307 -39.13 -19.51 15.06
N PHE A 308 -39.81 -20.62 14.66
CA PHE A 308 -39.91 -21.01 13.26
C PHE A 308 -41.24 -20.54 12.64
N ILE A 309 -41.22 -20.10 11.37
CA ILE A 309 -42.36 -19.71 10.59
C ILE A 309 -42.69 -20.86 9.63
N ALA A 310 -43.93 -21.37 9.68
CA ALA A 310 -44.37 -22.55 8.91
C ALA A 310 -43.47 -23.79 9.08
N GLY A 311 -42.82 -23.94 10.24
CA GLY A 311 -41.98 -25.09 10.59
C GLY A 311 -40.69 -25.25 9.79
N LYS A 312 -40.32 -24.28 8.91
CA LYS A 312 -39.19 -24.41 7.98
C LYS A 312 -38.12 -23.34 8.12
N ILE A 313 -38.46 -22.10 8.46
CA ILE A 313 -37.53 -20.98 8.41
C ILE A 313 -37.59 -20.23 9.73
N HIS A 314 -36.43 -20.06 10.38
CA HIS A 314 -36.34 -19.28 11.61
C HIS A 314 -36.58 -17.80 11.33
N LYS A 315 -37.39 -17.13 12.20
CA LYS A 315 -37.80 -15.71 12.07
C LYS A 315 -36.64 -14.75 11.78
N ASN A 316 -35.43 -15.01 12.29
CA ASN A 316 -34.26 -14.14 12.12
C ASN A 316 -33.56 -14.31 10.77
N SER A 317 -33.75 -15.42 10.05
CA SER A 317 -33.17 -15.66 8.72
C SER A 317 -33.89 -14.96 7.57
N LEU A 318 -35.09 -14.40 7.85
CA LEU A 318 -35.93 -13.67 6.87
C LEU A 318 -35.71 -12.14 6.91
N ALA A 319 -34.74 -11.66 7.68
CA ALA A 319 -34.45 -10.24 7.77
C ALA A 319 -33.64 -9.76 6.55
N LYS A 320 -34.11 -8.71 5.88
CA LYS A 320 -33.39 -7.99 4.81
C LYS A 320 -33.25 -6.52 5.15
N PHE A 321 -32.20 -5.91 4.69
CA PHE A 321 -31.97 -4.48 4.82
C PHE A 321 -32.90 -3.71 3.87
N THR A 322 -33.65 -2.76 4.43
CA THR A 322 -34.43 -1.79 3.68
C THR A 322 -34.09 -0.38 4.15
N PHE A 323 -34.41 0.58 3.32
CA PHE A 323 -34.15 2.03 3.40
C PHE A 323 -33.98 2.62 4.76
#